data_296821dd994596e4358df1d6e81142bf
#
_entry.id   296821dd994596e4358df1d6e81142bf
#
_cell.length_a   1.000
_cell.length_b   1.000
_cell.length_c   1.000
_cell.angle_alpha   90.00
_cell.angle_beta   90.00
_cell.angle_gamma   90.00
#
_symmetry.space_group_name_H-M   'P 1'
#
loop_
_entity.id
_entity.type
_entity.pdbx_description
1 polymer ?
#
loop_
_entity_poly.entity_id
_entity_poly.type
_entity_poly.pdbx_seq_one_letter_code
_entity_poly.pdbx_strand_id
1 'polypeptide(L)'
;MVWTNNELDYLKKEYPSLRLNIEEISKHLNKSKTAIHKKAIRIGVHRPRKKRDLEKFKILKKKLNDRHYKKHKNDIYKRKKEWIRIKTLELKNMLGGKCSKCGYNKCIQALEFHHMGVDKEGHITKIIKNSSRQKALKEVKKCILVCANCHRELHYLGA
;
A
#
# COMPACT_ATOMS: atom_id res chain seq x y z
N MET A 1 36.74 -8.02 -27.50
CA MET A 1 36.15 -7.15 -28.54
C MET A 1 36.77 -5.77 -28.39
N VAL A 2 37.63 -5.39 -29.36
CA VAL A 2 38.35 -4.10 -29.34
C VAL A 2 37.46 -3.03 -29.95
N TRP A 3 37.49 -1.81 -29.39
CA TRP A 3 36.79 -0.65 -29.88
C TRP A 3 37.80 0.33 -30.47
N THR A 4 37.56 0.77 -31.67
CA THR A 4 38.39 1.80 -32.35
C THR A 4 38.06 3.18 -31.84
N ASN A 5 38.97 4.14 -31.99
CA ASN A 5 38.69 5.53 -31.58
C ASN A 5 37.51 6.13 -32.38
N ASN A 6 37.38 5.85 -33.64
CA ASN A 6 36.26 6.32 -34.49
C ASN A 6 34.92 5.76 -34.00
N GLU A 7 34.87 4.49 -33.60
CA GLU A 7 33.64 3.89 -33.02
C GLU A 7 33.28 4.53 -31.67
N LEU A 8 34.26 4.88 -30.85
CA LEU A 8 34.05 5.55 -29.58
C LEU A 8 33.54 6.98 -29.76
N ASP A 9 34.09 7.73 -30.69
CA ASP A 9 33.65 9.10 -30.98
C ASP A 9 32.25 9.12 -31.57
N TYR A 10 31.96 8.19 -32.48
CA TYR A 10 30.60 7.99 -32.99
C TYR A 10 29.63 7.67 -31.86
N LEU A 11 29.98 6.77 -30.96
CA LEU A 11 29.15 6.37 -29.79
C LEU A 11 28.91 7.56 -28.86
N LYS A 12 29.94 8.36 -28.54
CA LYS A 12 29.82 9.55 -27.70
C LYS A 12 28.86 10.59 -28.30
N LYS A 13 28.88 10.74 -29.63
CA LYS A 13 28.04 11.72 -30.34
C LYS A 13 26.59 11.24 -30.47
N GLU A 14 26.37 10.05 -30.97
CA GLU A 14 25.03 9.61 -31.38
C GLU A 14 24.24 8.92 -30.25
N TYR A 15 24.92 8.29 -29.30
CA TYR A 15 24.23 7.58 -28.24
C TYR A 15 23.37 8.49 -27.34
N PRO A 16 23.81 9.69 -26.89
CA PRO A 16 23.01 10.60 -26.11
C PRO A 16 22.01 11.41 -26.91
N SER A 17 22.20 11.55 -28.23
CA SER A 17 21.43 12.48 -29.08
C SER A 17 19.96 12.08 -29.25
N LEU A 18 19.58 10.82 -29.02
CA LEU A 18 18.26 10.23 -29.32
C LEU A 18 17.81 10.33 -30.82
N ARG A 19 18.65 10.86 -31.71
CA ARG A 19 18.36 10.94 -33.13
C ARG A 19 18.24 9.55 -33.75
N LEU A 20 19.17 8.67 -33.37
CA LEU A 20 19.18 7.28 -33.80
C LEU A 20 18.67 6.37 -32.68
N ASN A 21 17.93 5.34 -33.05
CA ASN A 21 17.59 4.28 -32.08
C ASN A 21 18.77 3.36 -31.86
N ILE A 22 18.71 2.50 -30.84
CA ILE A 22 19.82 1.61 -30.49
C ILE A 22 20.08 0.55 -31.57
N GLU A 23 19.08 0.25 -32.40
CA GLU A 23 19.20 -0.72 -33.50
C GLU A 23 19.99 -0.13 -34.64
N GLU A 24 19.77 1.14 -34.99
CA GLU A 24 20.52 1.87 -36.01
C GLU A 24 21.99 2.02 -35.61
N ILE A 25 22.26 2.36 -34.34
CA ILE A 25 23.63 2.42 -33.82
C ILE A 25 24.28 1.03 -33.85
N SER A 26 23.52 -0.01 -33.52
CA SER A 26 23.97 -1.41 -33.54
C SER A 26 24.37 -1.85 -34.97
N LYS A 27 23.56 -1.51 -35.96
CA LYS A 27 23.84 -1.77 -37.38
C LYS A 27 25.06 -1.03 -37.84
N HIS A 28 25.17 0.28 -37.53
CA HIS A 28 26.30 1.09 -37.96
C HIS A 28 27.64 0.63 -37.40
N LEU A 29 27.65 0.28 -36.10
CA LEU A 29 28.87 -0.18 -35.41
C LEU A 29 29.14 -1.67 -35.60
N ASN A 30 28.25 -2.40 -36.24
CA ASN A 30 28.29 -3.86 -36.32
C ASN A 30 28.56 -4.54 -34.95
N LYS A 31 27.88 -4.05 -33.89
CA LYS A 31 28.01 -4.53 -32.51
C LYS A 31 26.65 -4.76 -31.88
N SER A 32 26.56 -5.73 -30.97
CA SER A 32 25.30 -6.01 -30.29
C SER A 32 24.85 -4.84 -29.40
N LYS A 33 23.54 -4.66 -29.28
CA LYS A 33 22.91 -3.65 -28.39
C LYS A 33 23.50 -3.70 -26.98
N THR A 34 23.72 -4.90 -26.43
CA THR A 34 24.31 -5.11 -25.11
C THR A 34 25.75 -4.61 -25.03
N ALA A 35 26.56 -4.86 -26.08
CA ALA A 35 27.93 -4.37 -26.12
C ALA A 35 28.00 -2.84 -26.17
N ILE A 36 27.10 -2.22 -26.93
CA ILE A 36 26.97 -0.75 -27.03
C ILE A 36 26.58 -0.16 -25.68
N HIS A 37 25.55 -0.70 -25.01
CA HIS A 37 25.15 -0.24 -23.68
C HIS A 37 26.28 -0.36 -22.64
N LYS A 38 26.93 -1.52 -22.57
CA LYS A 38 28.06 -1.73 -21.64
C LYS A 38 29.21 -0.76 -21.92
N LYS A 39 29.53 -0.51 -23.20
CA LYS A 39 30.60 0.43 -23.55
C LYS A 39 30.22 1.87 -23.23
N ALA A 40 29.00 2.30 -23.55
CA ALA A 40 28.51 3.63 -23.23
C ALA A 40 28.61 3.92 -21.72
N ILE A 41 28.19 3.00 -20.87
CA ILE A 41 28.32 3.11 -19.41
C ILE A 41 29.79 3.27 -19.00
N ARG A 42 30.70 2.46 -19.56
CA ARG A 42 32.14 2.50 -19.22
C ARG A 42 32.81 3.83 -19.59
N ILE A 43 32.32 4.51 -20.64
CA ILE A 43 32.87 5.81 -21.06
C ILE A 43 32.05 6.99 -20.53
N GLY A 44 31.11 6.74 -19.60
CA GLY A 44 30.31 7.78 -18.94
C GLY A 44 29.24 8.42 -19.82
N VAL A 45 28.87 7.79 -20.96
CA VAL A 45 27.86 8.34 -21.86
C VAL A 45 26.49 7.72 -21.55
N HIS A 46 25.53 8.58 -21.27
CA HIS A 46 24.17 8.17 -20.90
C HIS A 46 23.16 8.61 -21.93
N ARG A 47 22.24 7.70 -22.25
CA ARG A 47 21.09 8.04 -23.08
C ARG A 47 20.01 8.69 -22.25
N PRO A 48 19.53 9.91 -22.58
CA PRO A 48 18.46 10.53 -21.81
C PRO A 48 17.21 9.65 -21.87
N ARG A 49 16.58 9.48 -20.72
CA ARG A 49 15.30 8.75 -20.64
C ARG A 49 14.21 9.55 -21.33
N LYS A 50 13.48 8.96 -22.29
CA LYS A 50 12.27 9.59 -22.84
C LYS A 50 11.36 9.94 -21.66
N LYS A 51 10.98 11.23 -21.56
CA LYS A 51 9.96 11.64 -20.58
C LYS A 51 8.70 10.82 -20.83
N ARG A 52 8.27 10.06 -19.83
CA ARG A 52 7.01 9.32 -19.92
C ARG A 52 5.87 10.33 -19.97
N ASP A 53 4.92 10.11 -20.85
CA ASP A 53 3.66 10.83 -20.80
C ASP A 53 2.93 10.41 -19.52
N LEU A 54 3.05 11.23 -18.49
CA LEU A 54 2.51 10.99 -17.17
C LEU A 54 1.00 10.81 -17.18
N GLU A 55 0.30 11.53 -18.05
CA GLU A 55 -1.16 11.43 -18.15
C GLU A 55 -1.58 10.11 -18.78
N LYS A 56 -0.97 9.73 -19.90
CA LYS A 56 -1.21 8.39 -20.50
C LYS A 56 -0.89 7.27 -19.53
N PHE A 57 0.21 7.40 -18.77
CA PHE A 57 0.60 6.40 -17.77
C PHE A 57 -0.43 6.31 -16.64
N LYS A 58 -0.93 7.45 -16.12
CA LYS A 58 -1.97 7.49 -15.08
C LYS A 58 -3.26 6.85 -15.57
N ILE A 59 -3.69 7.18 -16.79
CA ILE A 59 -4.91 6.61 -17.38
C ILE A 59 -4.78 5.08 -17.54
N LEU A 60 -3.66 4.62 -18.10
CA LEU A 60 -3.42 3.18 -18.27
C LEU A 60 -3.38 2.45 -16.93
N LYS A 61 -2.67 3.01 -15.94
CA LYS A 61 -2.59 2.45 -14.58
C LYS A 61 -3.98 2.35 -13.94
N LYS A 62 -4.81 3.41 -14.08
CA LYS A 62 -6.20 3.39 -13.59
C LYS A 62 -7.00 2.28 -14.26
N LYS A 63 -6.97 2.16 -15.59
CA LYS A 63 -7.69 1.09 -16.32
C LYS A 63 -7.26 -0.31 -15.88
N LEU A 64 -5.95 -0.53 -15.66
CA LEU A 64 -5.43 -1.82 -15.17
C LEU A 64 -5.90 -2.12 -13.74
N ASN A 65 -5.85 -1.12 -12.86
CA ASN A 65 -6.31 -1.27 -11.48
C ASN A 65 -7.82 -1.56 -11.43
N ASP A 66 -8.63 -0.85 -12.22
CA ASP A 66 -10.09 -1.07 -12.28
C ASP A 66 -10.42 -2.48 -12.79
N ARG A 67 -9.70 -2.96 -13.81
CA ARG A 67 -9.84 -4.33 -14.33
C ARG A 67 -9.46 -5.35 -13.26
N HIS A 68 -8.33 -5.17 -12.60
CA HIS A 68 -7.88 -6.04 -11.51
C HIS A 68 -8.89 -6.04 -10.36
N TYR A 69 -9.37 -4.86 -9.94
CA TYR A 69 -10.37 -4.74 -8.89
C TYR A 69 -11.67 -5.46 -9.26
N LYS A 70 -12.21 -5.26 -10.46
CA LYS A 70 -13.43 -5.94 -10.92
C LYS A 70 -13.27 -7.46 -10.87
N LYS A 71 -12.12 -7.99 -11.32
CA LYS A 71 -11.83 -9.43 -11.32
C LYS A 71 -11.73 -10.01 -9.91
N HIS A 72 -11.13 -9.29 -8.96
CA HIS A 72 -10.79 -9.79 -7.63
C HIS A 72 -11.62 -9.17 -6.50
N LYS A 73 -12.69 -8.43 -6.80
CA LYS A 73 -13.52 -7.70 -5.84
C LYS A 73 -13.94 -8.56 -4.65
N ASN A 74 -14.43 -9.75 -4.89
CA ASN A 74 -14.94 -10.64 -3.83
C ASN A 74 -13.81 -11.12 -2.91
N ASP A 75 -12.65 -11.46 -3.45
CA ASP A 75 -11.50 -11.91 -2.67
C ASP A 75 -10.90 -10.77 -1.86
N ILE A 76 -10.84 -9.57 -2.45
CA ILE A 76 -10.40 -8.36 -1.75
C ILE A 76 -11.34 -8.06 -0.58
N TYR A 77 -12.65 -8.16 -0.80
CA TYR A 77 -13.65 -7.95 0.23
C TYR A 77 -13.56 -8.99 1.36
N LYS A 78 -13.46 -10.28 1.03
CA LYS A 78 -13.29 -11.37 2.00
C LYS A 78 -12.04 -11.17 2.86
N ARG A 79 -10.89 -10.89 2.24
CA ARG A 79 -9.64 -10.62 2.96
C ARG A 79 -9.74 -9.39 3.87
N LYS A 80 -10.36 -8.31 3.40
CA LYS A 80 -10.58 -7.11 4.22
C LYS A 80 -11.48 -7.40 5.41
N LYS A 81 -12.56 -8.15 5.22
CA LYS A 81 -13.48 -8.55 6.30
C LYS A 81 -12.77 -9.38 7.36
N GLU A 82 -11.99 -10.37 6.93
CA GLU A 82 -11.24 -11.23 7.85
C GLU A 82 -10.15 -10.45 8.60
N TRP A 83 -9.41 -9.58 7.91
CA TRP A 83 -8.42 -8.72 8.56
C TRP A 83 -9.05 -7.83 9.64
N ILE A 84 -10.22 -7.23 9.38
CA ILE A 84 -10.95 -6.43 10.36
C ILE A 84 -11.38 -7.29 11.54
N ARG A 85 -11.86 -8.53 11.28
CA ARG A 85 -12.28 -9.48 12.32
C ARG A 85 -11.12 -9.80 13.25
N ILE A 86 -9.97 -10.18 12.71
CA ILE A 86 -8.75 -10.50 13.48
C ILE A 86 -8.30 -9.28 14.29
N LYS A 87 -8.18 -8.13 13.66
CA LYS A 87 -7.78 -6.89 14.32
C LYS A 87 -8.72 -6.52 15.48
N THR A 88 -10.04 -6.67 15.28
CA THR A 88 -11.02 -6.40 16.34
C THR A 88 -10.89 -7.38 17.50
N LEU A 89 -10.65 -8.66 17.21
CA LEU A 89 -10.45 -9.69 18.21
C LEU A 89 -9.21 -9.43 19.06
N GLU A 90 -8.08 -9.09 18.41
CA GLU A 90 -6.85 -8.70 19.11
C GLU A 90 -7.09 -7.55 20.10
N LEU A 91 -7.78 -6.49 19.62
CA LEU A 91 -8.06 -5.30 20.44
C LEU A 91 -9.01 -5.62 21.62
N LYS A 92 -9.98 -6.50 21.44
CA LYS A 92 -10.86 -6.96 22.52
C LYS A 92 -10.08 -7.80 23.56
N ASN A 93 -9.19 -8.68 23.11
CA ASN A 93 -8.33 -9.45 24.00
C ASN A 93 -7.39 -8.57 24.83
N MET A 94 -6.86 -7.49 24.25
CA MET A 94 -6.03 -6.52 24.97
C MET A 94 -6.77 -5.82 26.12
N LEU A 95 -8.10 -5.68 26.02
CA LEU A 95 -8.95 -5.16 27.09
C LEU A 95 -9.47 -6.29 28.03
N GLY A 96 -8.84 -7.46 28.01
CA GLY A 96 -9.13 -8.57 28.90
C GLY A 96 -10.19 -9.55 28.41
N GLY A 97 -10.78 -9.35 27.21
CA GLY A 97 -11.70 -10.31 26.55
C GLY A 97 -12.99 -10.61 27.31
N LYS A 98 -13.35 -9.80 28.33
CA LYS A 98 -14.54 -9.97 29.17
C LYS A 98 -15.23 -8.63 29.40
N CYS A 99 -16.50 -8.67 29.77
CA CYS A 99 -17.24 -7.48 30.18
C CYS A 99 -16.67 -6.90 31.46
N SER A 100 -16.30 -5.62 31.44
CA SER A 100 -15.75 -4.92 32.65
C SER A 100 -16.79 -4.68 33.72
N LYS A 101 -18.10 -4.76 33.44
CA LYS A 101 -19.19 -4.55 34.39
C LYS A 101 -19.69 -5.86 35.01
N CYS A 102 -20.06 -6.86 34.19
CA CYS A 102 -20.66 -8.09 34.70
C CYS A 102 -19.80 -9.35 34.54
N GLY A 103 -18.57 -9.21 34.02
CA GLY A 103 -17.65 -10.34 33.85
C GLY A 103 -17.97 -11.29 32.68
N TYR A 104 -19.02 -11.06 31.90
CA TYR A 104 -19.41 -11.94 30.81
C TYR A 104 -18.24 -12.16 29.82
N ASN A 105 -17.93 -13.44 29.53
CA ASN A 105 -16.81 -13.85 28.70
C ASN A 105 -17.12 -15.03 27.75
N LYS A 106 -18.39 -15.50 27.70
CA LYS A 106 -18.77 -16.67 26.89
C LYS A 106 -18.60 -16.45 25.39
N CYS A 107 -18.82 -15.23 24.90
CA CYS A 107 -18.70 -14.89 23.50
C CYS A 107 -18.06 -13.50 23.34
N ILE A 108 -16.83 -13.47 22.84
CA ILE A 108 -16.10 -12.21 22.63
C ILE A 108 -16.74 -11.31 21.56
N GLN A 109 -17.54 -11.90 20.65
CA GLN A 109 -18.25 -11.13 19.63
C GLN A 109 -19.40 -10.29 20.24
N ALA A 110 -19.98 -10.75 21.34
CA ALA A 110 -21.03 -10.02 22.08
C ALA A 110 -20.48 -8.88 22.93
N LEU A 111 -19.18 -8.68 22.95
CA LEU A 111 -18.54 -7.56 23.66
C LEU A 111 -18.38 -6.36 22.73
N GLU A 112 -18.59 -5.17 23.26
CA GLU A 112 -18.52 -3.91 22.53
C GLU A 112 -17.55 -2.93 23.23
N PHE A 113 -16.93 -2.05 22.46
CA PHE A 113 -16.10 -0.99 23.01
C PHE A 113 -16.96 0.19 23.45
N HIS A 114 -16.82 0.62 24.68
CA HIS A 114 -17.48 1.79 25.25
C HIS A 114 -16.44 2.83 25.66
N HIS A 115 -16.53 4.06 25.15
CA HIS A 115 -15.63 5.16 25.53
C HIS A 115 -15.94 5.64 26.95
N MET A 116 -14.90 5.79 27.75
CA MET A 116 -15.03 6.25 29.16
C MET A 116 -15.15 7.75 29.32
N GLY A 117 -14.92 8.53 28.28
CA GLY A 117 -14.90 10.00 28.34
C GLY A 117 -15.29 10.67 27.04
N VAL A 118 -15.24 12.00 27.06
CA VAL A 118 -15.62 12.86 25.91
C VAL A 118 -14.53 12.99 24.85
N ASP A 119 -13.28 12.64 25.16
CA ASP A 119 -12.12 12.74 24.25
C ASP A 119 -12.03 11.56 23.26
N LYS A 120 -13.07 11.39 22.44
CA LYS A 120 -13.12 10.39 21.38
C LYS A 120 -12.79 11.03 20.02
N GLU A 121 -11.85 10.43 19.29
CA GLU A 121 -11.53 10.83 17.90
C GLU A 121 -12.60 10.38 16.90
N GLY A 122 -13.55 9.54 17.31
CA GLY A 122 -14.65 9.06 16.49
C GLY A 122 -15.12 7.65 16.87
N HIS A 123 -16.01 7.09 16.04
CA HIS A 123 -16.49 5.73 16.25
C HIS A 123 -15.35 4.71 16.14
N ILE A 124 -15.11 3.96 17.20
CA ILE A 124 -14.03 2.98 17.29
C ILE A 124 -14.06 1.96 16.14
N THR A 125 -15.25 1.51 15.73
CA THR A 125 -15.40 0.59 14.59
C THR A 125 -14.95 1.20 13.27
N LYS A 126 -15.15 2.50 13.04
CA LYS A 126 -14.64 3.22 11.86
C LYS A 126 -13.12 3.36 11.92
N ILE A 127 -12.57 3.66 13.09
CA ILE A 127 -11.14 3.77 13.32
C ILE A 127 -10.45 2.42 13.09
N ILE A 128 -10.99 1.32 13.63
CA ILE A 128 -10.47 -0.02 13.41
C ILE A 128 -10.45 -0.39 11.91
N LYS A 129 -11.50 -0.05 11.17
CA LYS A 129 -11.64 -0.37 9.74
C LYS A 129 -10.72 0.43 8.82
N ASN A 130 -10.48 1.71 9.15
CA ASN A 130 -9.93 2.67 8.19
C ASN A 130 -8.58 3.27 8.61
N SER A 131 -8.12 3.02 9.85
CA SER A 131 -6.90 3.62 10.38
C SER A 131 -5.79 2.61 10.59
N SER A 132 -4.57 3.10 10.82
CA SER A 132 -3.43 2.28 11.20
C SER A 132 -3.69 1.54 12.52
N ARG A 133 -2.94 0.45 12.76
CA ARG A 133 -2.99 -0.29 14.03
C ARG A 133 -2.69 0.61 15.23
N GLN A 134 -1.69 1.48 15.10
CA GLN A 134 -1.30 2.41 16.17
C GLN A 134 -2.42 3.39 16.54
N LYS A 135 -3.11 3.96 15.54
CA LYS A 135 -4.25 4.85 15.78
C LYS A 135 -5.40 4.11 16.45
N ALA A 136 -5.72 2.89 16.01
CA ALA A 136 -6.74 2.07 16.64
C ALA A 136 -6.38 1.72 18.10
N LEU A 137 -5.11 1.41 18.38
CA LEU A 137 -4.62 1.14 19.74
C LEU A 137 -4.76 2.35 20.67
N LYS A 138 -4.40 3.54 20.19
CA LYS A 138 -4.57 4.78 20.97
C LYS A 138 -6.02 4.99 21.37
N GLU A 139 -6.94 4.79 20.45
CA GLU A 139 -8.36 4.99 20.69
C GLU A 139 -8.97 3.91 21.59
N VAL A 140 -8.58 2.63 21.40
CA VAL A 140 -9.06 1.52 22.24
C VAL A 140 -8.64 1.67 23.71
N LYS A 141 -7.48 2.26 23.98
CA LYS A 141 -7.05 2.55 25.36
C LYS A 141 -7.99 3.52 26.10
N LYS A 142 -8.79 4.29 25.40
CA LYS A 142 -9.83 5.19 25.97
C LYS A 142 -11.16 4.46 26.20
N CYS A 143 -11.23 3.15 25.89
CA CYS A 143 -12.44 2.36 25.95
C CYS A 143 -12.35 1.28 27.04
N ILE A 144 -13.49 0.90 27.56
CA ILE A 144 -13.69 -0.36 28.25
C ILE A 144 -14.41 -1.35 27.35
N LEU A 145 -14.31 -2.62 27.66
CA LEU A 145 -15.02 -3.67 26.97
C LEU A 145 -16.24 -4.06 27.78
N VAL A 146 -17.43 -4.02 27.20
CA VAL A 146 -18.69 -4.33 27.87
C VAL A 146 -19.55 -5.24 27.00
N CYS A 147 -20.41 -6.06 27.59
CA CYS A 147 -21.41 -6.82 26.82
C CYS A 147 -22.53 -5.88 26.34
N ALA A 148 -23.30 -6.31 25.35
CA ALA A 148 -24.36 -5.51 24.76
C ALA A 148 -25.42 -5.02 25.76
N ASN A 149 -25.72 -5.80 26.81
CA ASN A 149 -26.67 -5.39 27.86
C ASN A 149 -26.07 -4.27 28.70
N CYS A 150 -24.92 -4.50 29.29
CA CYS A 150 -24.24 -3.46 30.09
C CYS A 150 -23.93 -2.20 29.27
N HIS A 151 -23.67 -2.33 27.97
CA HIS A 151 -23.43 -1.19 27.08
C HIS A 151 -24.68 -0.31 26.93
N ARG A 152 -25.85 -0.93 26.80
CA ARG A 152 -27.14 -0.22 26.76
C ARG A 152 -27.45 0.43 28.10
N GLU A 153 -27.24 -0.27 29.22
CA GLU A 153 -27.43 0.27 30.56
C GLU A 153 -26.57 1.51 30.81
N LEU A 154 -25.28 1.46 30.44
CA LEU A 154 -24.38 2.62 30.54
C LEU A 154 -24.88 3.84 29.75
N HIS A 155 -25.45 3.63 28.58
CA HIS A 155 -26.01 4.74 27.78
C HIS A 155 -27.37 5.24 28.29
N TYR A 156 -28.18 4.37 28.88
CA TYR A 156 -29.53 4.72 29.36
C TYR A 156 -29.49 5.36 30.74
N LEU A 157 -28.64 4.82 31.64
CA LEU A 157 -28.57 5.28 33.03
C LEU A 157 -27.61 6.46 33.23
N GLY A 158 -26.87 6.89 32.18
CA GLY A 158 -25.96 8.03 32.27
C GLY A 158 -24.74 7.78 33.17
N ALA A 159 -24.35 6.54 33.35
CA ALA A 159 -23.23 6.15 34.22
C ALA A 159 -21.90 6.10 33.49
#